data_06ae863684fe69a1f184c01f95b10606
#
_entry.id   06ae863684fe69a1f184c01f95b10606
#
_cell.length_a   1.000
_cell.length_b   1.000
_cell.length_c   1.000
_cell.angle_alpha   90.00
_cell.angle_beta   90.00
_cell.angle_gamma   90.00
#
_symmetry.space_group_name_H-M   'P 1'
#
loop_
_entity.id
_entity.type
_entity.pdbx_description
1 polymer ?
#
loop_
_entity_poly.entity_id
_entity_poly.type
_entity_poly.pdbx_seq_one_letter_code
_entity_poly.pdbx_strand_id
1 'polypeptide(L)'
;MTKLRKIILIPALTIVSLSGFFSCGVDRWPEYAHQTALDTWILDIMQQNYLWYQELPSYDDVNLFVEPASFLSKVKSKQDSYSFVDSVMATPLPTYGFDYSLVRNPDIDTAYNALITYVIPGSPAAQAGLERGDWIMKVDTSYISKKYETYLLQGTKAVELTLGEWKEVEIEDEEDGNEGGDGEDEGPTMEYRVVPIDEPVEMPAARIVEDNPVHKYEIIESPVKNIKVGYLMYNSFTAGTKAEPEKYNNELRSVSQKFKEAGVQAVILDLRYNEGGSMDCVQLLGTILTSAERLGEPMAYLEYNDKNTDKDATILFGTDREINLDLHSLIAITSGTTMGAPEMLIRSLFLEDVYPIATVGSSTKGQNVATEQFINEEFLWSVNPVVCTVYNSQHDTYGAISPATDLKVSETTIDGSTNYSEFLPFGTFDKDGKSERLLKIAIGVLDGTYPPKDDETPEESATQTHFKVEKSVSSPASRRFSSKGLRL
;
A
#
# COMPACT_ATOMS: atom_id res chain seq x y z
N MET A 1 50.37 77.06 16.12
CA MET A 1 49.20 76.39 15.50
C MET A 1 49.23 74.83 15.63
N THR A 2 49.96 74.25 16.57
CA THR A 2 50.17 72.80 16.62
C THR A 2 49.65 72.11 17.91
N LYS A 3 49.04 72.83 18.83
CA LYS A 3 48.44 72.25 20.05
C LYS A 3 46.93 72.09 20.01
N LEU A 4 46.23 72.75 19.10
CA LEU A 4 44.75 72.66 18.98
C LEU A 4 44.26 71.48 18.11
N ARG A 5 45.16 70.93 17.28
CA ARG A 5 44.77 69.77 16.40
C ARG A 5 44.82 68.42 17.13
N LYS A 6 45.51 68.30 18.26
CA LYS A 6 45.59 67.03 19.00
C LYS A 6 44.46 66.81 19.99
N ILE A 7 43.71 67.86 20.38
CA ILE A 7 42.61 67.76 21.35
C ILE A 7 41.27 67.37 20.65
N ILE A 8 41.13 67.65 19.34
CA ILE A 8 39.90 67.33 18.56
C ILE A 8 39.95 65.90 18.03
N LEU A 9 41.13 65.28 17.88
CA LEU A 9 41.24 63.92 17.33
C LEU A 9 40.91 62.81 18.34
N ILE A 10 41.11 63.03 19.64
CA ILE A 10 40.88 62.04 20.69
C ILE A 10 39.39 61.82 20.97
N PRO A 11 38.52 62.84 21.07
CA PRO A 11 37.08 62.60 21.24
C PRO A 11 36.41 62.10 19.97
N ALA A 12 36.94 62.41 18.75
CA ALA A 12 36.40 61.85 17.52
C ALA A 12 36.72 60.34 17.35
N LEU A 13 37.88 59.89 17.81
CA LEU A 13 38.26 58.49 17.75
C LEU A 13 37.53 57.66 18.83
N THR A 14 37.18 58.22 19.98
CA THR A 14 36.41 57.59 21.03
C THR A 14 34.91 57.48 20.65
N ILE A 15 34.40 58.44 19.92
CA ILE A 15 33.00 58.37 19.42
C ILE A 15 32.86 57.33 18.31
N VAL A 16 33.84 57.18 17.42
CA VAL A 16 33.85 56.15 16.39
C VAL A 16 34.04 54.73 16.97
N SER A 17 34.80 54.61 18.06
CA SER A 17 34.97 53.30 18.71
C SER A 17 33.75 52.88 19.58
N LEU A 18 32.91 53.80 20.05
CA LEU A 18 31.68 53.46 20.80
C LEU A 18 30.50 53.16 19.86
N SER A 19 30.52 53.65 18.60
CA SER A 19 29.46 53.30 17.64
C SER A 19 29.62 51.96 16.96
N GLY A 20 30.75 51.27 17.18
CA GLY A 20 31.01 49.92 16.64
C GLY A 20 30.48 48.74 17.47
N PHE A 21 29.91 49.00 18.66
CA PHE A 21 29.44 47.93 19.56
C PHE A 21 27.90 47.84 19.68
N PHE A 22 27.15 48.65 18.96
CA PHE A 22 25.72 48.44 18.80
C PHE A 22 25.48 47.60 17.53
N SER A 23 25.99 46.37 17.52
CA SER A 23 25.38 45.31 16.71
C SER A 23 24.04 45.01 17.39
N CYS A 24 23.02 45.77 17.06
CA CYS A 24 21.65 45.31 17.26
C CYS A 24 21.52 44.04 16.40
N GLY A 25 21.76 42.90 16.97
CA GLY A 25 21.27 41.64 16.44
C GLY A 25 19.78 41.83 16.32
N VAL A 26 19.26 41.93 15.08
CA VAL A 26 17.82 41.84 14.86
C VAL A 26 17.43 40.48 15.41
N ASP A 27 16.64 40.51 16.47
CA ASP A 27 16.04 39.28 16.98
C ASP A 27 15.16 38.70 15.90
N ARG A 28 15.67 37.68 15.20
CA ARG A 28 14.93 36.95 14.17
C ARG A 28 14.09 35.81 14.73
N TRP A 29 14.08 35.63 16.03
CA TRP A 29 13.27 34.60 16.68
C TRP A 29 11.82 34.61 16.23
N PRO A 30 11.12 35.77 16.09
CA PRO A 30 9.75 35.80 15.60
C PRO A 30 9.56 35.27 14.17
N GLU A 31 10.61 35.38 13.32
CA GLU A 31 10.53 34.88 11.93
C GLU A 31 10.52 33.35 11.86
N TYR A 32 11.11 32.69 12.86
CA TYR A 32 11.25 31.24 12.94
C TYR A 32 10.36 30.62 14.03
N ALA A 33 9.66 31.43 14.81
CA ALA A 33 8.87 30.97 15.96
C ALA A 33 7.85 29.89 15.57
N HIS A 34 7.22 30.02 14.41
CA HIS A 34 6.22 29.04 13.94
C HIS A 34 6.86 27.66 13.67
N GLN A 35 8.02 27.62 12.99
CA GLN A 35 8.68 26.35 12.68
C GLN A 35 9.25 25.70 13.93
N THR A 36 9.97 26.46 14.78
CA THR A 36 10.52 25.94 16.02
C THR A 36 9.44 25.50 17.00
N ALA A 37 8.28 26.17 17.02
CA ALA A 37 7.17 25.79 17.86
C ALA A 37 6.54 24.45 17.42
N LEU A 38 6.48 24.18 16.11
CA LEU A 38 5.98 22.90 15.59
C LEU A 38 6.93 21.74 15.97
N ASP A 39 8.23 21.89 15.73
CA ASP A 39 9.21 20.85 16.07
C ASP A 39 9.32 20.65 17.59
N THR A 40 9.17 21.72 18.39
CA THR A 40 9.08 21.63 19.85
C THR A 40 7.84 20.82 20.26
N TRP A 41 6.67 21.12 19.70
CA TRP A 41 5.45 20.38 19.97
C TRP A 41 5.57 18.88 19.58
N ILE A 42 6.20 18.58 18.44
CA ILE A 42 6.46 17.19 18.03
C ILE A 42 7.31 16.49 19.10
N LEU A 43 8.39 17.12 19.57
CA LEU A 43 9.26 16.54 20.60
C LEU A 43 8.53 16.38 21.94
N ASP A 44 7.67 17.34 22.34
CA ASP A 44 6.85 17.25 23.54
C ASP A 44 5.92 16.04 23.52
N ILE A 45 5.20 15.83 22.40
CA ILE A 45 4.34 14.67 22.21
C ILE A 45 5.14 13.37 22.26
N MET A 46 6.30 13.34 21.59
CA MET A 46 7.20 12.18 21.61
C MET A 46 7.68 11.88 23.02
N GLN A 47 8.12 12.86 23.80
CA GLN A 47 8.58 12.65 25.17
C GLN A 47 7.50 12.12 26.11
N GLN A 48 6.25 12.43 25.86
CA GLN A 48 5.13 11.99 26.69
C GLN A 48 4.62 10.61 26.31
N ASN A 49 4.53 10.32 25.00
CA ASN A 49 3.75 9.18 24.50
C ASN A 49 4.57 8.13 23.78
N TYR A 50 5.75 8.48 23.27
CA TYR A 50 6.56 7.59 22.43
C TYR A 50 7.04 6.35 23.17
N LEU A 51 6.91 5.18 22.56
CA LEU A 51 7.32 3.90 23.17
C LEU A 51 8.78 3.90 23.62
N TRP A 52 9.68 4.44 22.80
CA TRP A 52 11.13 4.52 23.09
C TRP A 52 11.54 5.94 23.48
N TYR A 53 10.75 6.64 24.31
CA TYR A 53 11.01 8.03 24.70
C TYR A 53 12.37 8.23 25.40
N GLN A 54 12.92 7.18 26.02
CA GLN A 54 14.22 7.24 26.70
C GLN A 54 15.40 7.39 25.72
N GLU A 55 15.20 7.10 24.43
CA GLU A 55 16.19 7.26 23.37
C GLU A 55 16.13 8.64 22.70
N LEU A 56 15.16 9.48 23.06
CA LEU A 56 15.02 10.81 22.48
C LEU A 56 16.15 11.73 22.98
N PRO A 57 16.70 12.58 22.08
CA PRO A 57 17.68 13.59 22.48
C PRO A 57 17.05 14.67 23.38
N SER A 58 17.88 15.41 24.10
CA SER A 58 17.42 16.59 24.85
C SER A 58 17.11 17.75 23.91
N TYR A 59 16.35 18.75 24.39
CA TYR A 59 16.01 19.96 23.60
C TYR A 59 17.24 20.73 23.15
N ASP A 60 18.31 20.74 23.97
CA ASP A 60 19.53 21.45 23.67
C ASP A 60 20.38 20.78 22.56
N ASP A 61 20.10 19.50 22.28
CA ASP A 61 20.84 18.68 21.32
C ASP A 61 20.16 18.56 19.95
N VAL A 62 19.00 19.21 19.77
CA VAL A 62 18.23 19.12 18.53
C VAL A 62 18.23 20.41 17.72
N ASN A 63 18.15 20.27 16.41
CA ASN A 63 17.96 21.41 15.51
C ASN A 63 16.47 21.53 15.17
N LEU A 64 15.83 22.56 15.73
CA LEU A 64 14.41 22.88 15.53
C LEU A 64 14.14 23.67 14.23
N PHE A 65 15.13 23.84 13.34
CA PHE A 65 15.02 24.60 12.08
C PHE A 65 15.04 23.69 10.86
N VAL A 66 14.38 22.55 10.93
CA VAL A 66 14.29 21.59 9.83
C VAL A 66 12.82 21.25 9.54
N GLU A 67 12.55 20.72 8.35
CA GLU A 67 11.20 20.25 8.02
C GLU A 67 10.72 19.17 9.01
N PRO A 68 9.44 19.15 9.43
CA PRO A 68 8.93 18.27 10.47
C PRO A 68 9.21 16.78 10.25
N ALA A 69 9.11 16.29 9.00
CA ALA A 69 9.43 14.91 8.68
C ALA A 69 10.94 14.61 8.85
N SER A 70 11.79 15.56 8.48
CA SER A 70 13.24 15.46 8.68
C SER A 70 13.62 15.57 10.16
N PHE A 71 12.90 16.40 10.94
CA PHE A 71 13.05 16.51 12.38
C PHE A 71 12.74 15.17 13.06
N LEU A 72 11.52 14.65 12.86
CA LEU A 72 11.12 13.37 13.43
C LEU A 72 12.09 12.23 13.08
N SER A 73 12.51 12.16 11.82
CA SER A 73 13.48 11.14 11.35
C SER A 73 14.82 11.17 12.09
N LYS A 74 15.24 12.34 12.60
CA LYS A 74 16.50 12.50 13.34
C LYS A 74 16.37 12.21 14.83
N VAL A 75 15.21 12.48 15.42
CA VAL A 75 15.01 12.35 16.87
C VAL A 75 14.50 10.99 17.30
N LYS A 76 13.77 10.28 16.45
CA LYS A 76 13.19 8.96 16.78
C LYS A 76 14.26 7.87 16.89
N SER A 77 13.94 6.81 17.63
CA SER A 77 14.77 5.61 17.76
C SER A 77 15.10 4.99 16.39
N LYS A 78 16.27 4.37 16.28
CA LYS A 78 16.69 3.63 15.07
C LYS A 78 15.84 2.38 14.79
N GLN A 79 15.20 1.82 15.81
CA GLN A 79 14.28 0.69 15.65
C GLN A 79 12.89 1.12 15.17
N ASP A 80 12.60 2.41 15.20
CA ASP A 80 11.31 2.95 14.76
C ASP A 80 11.27 3.20 13.25
N SER A 81 10.54 2.36 12.55
CA SER A 81 10.25 2.52 11.11
C SER A 81 8.83 3.04 10.83
N TYR A 82 8.04 3.32 11.87
CA TYR A 82 6.59 3.49 11.75
C TYR A 82 6.05 4.85 12.19
N SER A 83 6.75 5.57 13.10
CA SER A 83 6.35 6.94 13.46
C SER A 83 6.51 7.90 12.29
N PHE A 84 5.51 8.76 12.07
CA PHE A 84 5.49 9.74 11.01
C PHE A 84 4.79 11.04 11.42
N VAL A 85 5.02 12.09 10.64
CA VAL A 85 4.26 13.35 10.68
C VAL A 85 3.54 13.54 9.36
N ASP A 86 2.41 14.21 9.40
CA ASP A 86 1.62 14.49 8.19
C ASP A 86 0.89 15.82 8.31
N SER A 87 0.60 16.46 7.17
CA SER A 87 -0.28 17.63 7.14
C SER A 87 -1.73 17.18 7.16
N VAL A 88 -2.54 17.76 8.06
CA VAL A 88 -3.99 17.50 8.11
C VAL A 88 -4.75 18.18 6.96
N MET A 89 -4.05 18.96 6.13
CA MET A 89 -4.59 19.72 5.00
C MET A 89 -4.59 18.92 3.68
N ALA A 90 -4.39 17.61 3.70
CA ALA A 90 -4.40 16.80 2.48
C ALA A 90 -5.73 16.98 1.71
N THR A 91 -5.68 17.74 0.63
CA THR A 91 -6.84 17.90 -0.26
C THR A 91 -6.85 16.75 -1.24
N PRO A 92 -7.98 16.02 -1.38
CA PRO A 92 -8.10 15.00 -2.39
C PRO A 92 -7.83 15.58 -3.78
N LEU A 93 -7.02 14.88 -4.57
CA LEU A 93 -6.70 15.28 -5.94
C LEU A 93 -7.61 14.54 -6.93
N PRO A 94 -8.04 15.22 -8.02
CA PRO A 94 -8.72 14.54 -9.12
C PRO A 94 -7.82 13.48 -9.75
N THR A 95 -8.40 12.34 -10.10
CA THR A 95 -7.70 11.23 -10.75
C THR A 95 -8.61 10.51 -11.74
N TYR A 96 -8.05 9.81 -12.70
CA TYR A 96 -8.77 8.83 -13.51
C TYR A 96 -9.09 7.57 -12.72
N GLY A 97 -8.33 7.28 -11.66
CA GLY A 97 -8.60 6.19 -10.72
C GLY A 97 -8.06 4.83 -11.14
N PHE A 98 -6.89 4.78 -11.75
CA PHE A 98 -6.18 3.54 -12.04
C PHE A 98 -4.69 3.64 -11.71
N ASP A 99 -4.07 2.49 -11.44
CA ASP A 99 -2.63 2.34 -11.32
C ASP A 99 -2.12 1.56 -12.52
N TYR A 100 -0.86 1.79 -12.87
CA TYR A 100 -0.26 1.18 -14.05
C TYR A 100 1.22 0.86 -13.88
N SER A 101 1.70 -0.05 -14.70
CA SER A 101 3.11 -0.34 -14.89
C SER A 101 3.52 -0.05 -16.32
N LEU A 102 4.65 0.65 -16.51
CA LEU A 102 5.19 0.95 -17.82
C LEU A 102 6.07 -0.20 -18.30
N VAL A 103 5.79 -0.67 -19.49
CA VAL A 103 6.55 -1.67 -20.23
C VAL A 103 7.02 -1.04 -21.52
N ARG A 104 8.30 -1.26 -21.90
CA ARG A 104 8.87 -0.69 -23.12
C ARG A 104 8.11 -1.18 -24.35
N ASN A 105 7.79 -0.26 -25.27
CA ASN A 105 7.24 -0.62 -26.56
C ASN A 105 8.40 -1.17 -27.43
N PRO A 106 8.28 -2.38 -28.01
CA PRO A 106 9.38 -2.97 -28.79
C PRO A 106 9.60 -2.27 -30.13
N ASP A 107 8.56 -1.67 -30.70
CA ASP A 107 8.61 -1.07 -32.05
C ASP A 107 9.04 0.41 -32.03
N ILE A 108 8.98 1.06 -30.84
CA ILE A 108 9.25 2.49 -30.70
C ILE A 108 10.14 2.74 -29.47
N ASP A 109 11.43 2.95 -29.67
CA ASP A 109 12.45 3.10 -28.60
C ASP A 109 12.12 4.10 -27.48
N THR A 110 11.37 5.14 -27.80
CA THR A 110 11.03 6.21 -26.83
C THR A 110 9.65 6.03 -26.20
N ALA A 111 8.91 4.99 -26.60
CA ALA A 111 7.55 4.74 -26.16
C ALA A 111 7.45 3.59 -25.13
N TYR A 112 6.33 3.62 -24.42
CA TYR A 112 5.93 2.60 -23.46
C TYR A 112 4.48 2.22 -23.70
N ASN A 113 4.14 1.00 -23.33
CA ASN A 113 2.77 0.57 -23.13
C ASN A 113 2.50 0.59 -21.61
N ALA A 114 1.31 1.03 -21.19
CA ALA A 114 0.95 1.03 -19.77
C ALA A 114 -0.01 -0.14 -19.48
N LEU A 115 0.44 -1.08 -18.67
CA LEU A 115 -0.37 -2.16 -18.14
C LEU A 115 -1.14 -1.67 -16.92
N ILE A 116 -2.45 -1.77 -16.93
CA ILE A 116 -3.29 -1.42 -15.78
C ILE A 116 -3.16 -2.51 -14.70
N THR A 117 -2.74 -2.10 -13.51
CA THR A 117 -2.52 -3.01 -12.37
C THR A 117 -3.63 -2.95 -11.33
N TYR A 118 -4.39 -1.86 -11.31
CA TYR A 118 -5.48 -1.64 -10.37
C TYR A 118 -6.43 -0.58 -10.91
N VAL A 119 -7.74 -0.76 -10.71
CA VAL A 119 -8.77 0.23 -11.06
C VAL A 119 -9.66 0.46 -9.84
N ILE A 120 -9.85 1.72 -9.48
CA ILE A 120 -10.72 2.10 -8.36
C ILE A 120 -12.18 1.95 -8.81
N PRO A 121 -13.02 1.17 -8.14
CA PRO A 121 -14.42 1.00 -8.49
C PRO A 121 -15.15 2.35 -8.58
N GLY A 122 -15.97 2.53 -9.63
CA GLY A 122 -16.71 3.75 -9.88
C GLY A 122 -15.89 4.96 -10.30
N SER A 123 -14.57 4.83 -10.55
CA SER A 123 -13.71 5.88 -11.09
C SER A 123 -14.02 6.19 -12.56
N PRO A 124 -13.46 7.27 -13.15
CA PRO A 124 -13.50 7.48 -14.59
C PRO A 124 -12.97 6.30 -15.39
N ALA A 125 -11.89 5.66 -14.97
CA ALA A 125 -11.34 4.47 -15.60
C ALA A 125 -12.32 3.28 -15.55
N ALA A 126 -12.94 3.02 -14.39
CA ALA A 126 -13.97 1.99 -14.27
C ALA A 126 -15.22 2.30 -15.14
N GLN A 127 -15.61 3.58 -15.27
CA GLN A 127 -16.70 4.01 -16.13
C GLN A 127 -16.39 3.83 -17.62
N ALA A 128 -15.12 3.96 -17.99
CA ALA A 128 -14.63 3.66 -19.33
C ALA A 128 -14.52 2.15 -19.62
N GLY A 129 -14.80 1.29 -18.65
CA GLY A 129 -14.71 -0.16 -18.78
C GLY A 129 -13.30 -0.71 -18.67
N LEU A 130 -12.34 0.09 -18.17
CA LEU A 130 -10.98 -0.37 -17.95
C LEU A 130 -10.91 -1.31 -16.75
N GLU A 131 -10.11 -2.37 -16.89
CA GLU A 131 -9.91 -3.38 -15.87
C GLU A 131 -8.39 -3.64 -15.64
N ARG A 132 -8.07 -4.33 -14.56
CA ARG A 132 -6.72 -4.84 -14.32
C ARG A 132 -6.37 -5.83 -15.44
N GLY A 133 -5.20 -5.62 -16.05
CA GLY A 133 -4.72 -6.42 -17.17
C GLY A 133 -4.84 -5.72 -18.53
N ASP A 134 -5.61 -4.65 -18.64
CA ASP A 134 -5.69 -3.88 -19.88
C ASP A 134 -4.39 -3.15 -20.18
N TRP A 135 -4.09 -2.99 -21.47
CA TRP A 135 -2.95 -2.25 -21.95
C TRP A 135 -3.38 -0.96 -22.61
N ILE A 136 -2.76 0.16 -22.19
CA ILE A 136 -2.91 1.45 -22.87
C ILE A 136 -1.66 1.69 -23.71
N MET A 137 -1.84 1.85 -25.03
CA MET A 137 -0.77 2.13 -25.98
C MET A 137 -0.64 3.62 -26.29
N LYS A 138 -1.78 4.32 -26.44
CA LYS A 138 -1.82 5.76 -26.73
C LYS A 138 -2.88 6.46 -25.91
N VAL A 139 -2.64 7.75 -25.67
CA VAL A 139 -3.61 8.69 -25.11
C VAL A 139 -3.78 9.78 -26.16
N ASP A 140 -5.03 9.97 -26.63
CA ASP A 140 -5.35 10.72 -27.83
C ASP A 140 -4.54 10.16 -29.04
N THR A 141 -3.71 11.00 -29.66
CA THR A 141 -2.83 10.56 -30.75
C THR A 141 -1.40 10.27 -30.32
N SER A 142 -1.11 10.36 -29.01
CA SER A 142 0.26 10.34 -28.50
C SER A 142 0.61 8.99 -27.88
N TYR A 143 1.75 8.42 -28.28
CA TYR A 143 2.35 7.31 -27.54
C TYR A 143 2.84 7.77 -26.18
N ILE A 144 2.74 6.88 -25.19
CA ILE A 144 3.21 7.14 -23.82
C ILE A 144 4.73 7.19 -23.85
N SER A 145 5.32 8.28 -23.38
CA SER A 145 6.77 8.43 -23.26
C SER A 145 7.12 8.77 -21.80
N LYS A 146 8.33 8.42 -21.37
CA LYS A 146 8.83 8.69 -20.01
C LYS A 146 8.75 10.19 -19.64
N LYS A 147 8.84 11.07 -20.63
CA LYS A 147 8.76 12.52 -20.44
C LYS A 147 7.33 13.02 -20.23
N TYR A 148 6.35 12.43 -20.91
CA TYR A 148 4.96 12.89 -20.93
C TYR A 148 3.99 11.96 -20.19
N GLU A 149 4.48 10.86 -19.62
CA GLU A 149 3.68 9.86 -18.92
C GLU A 149 2.73 10.48 -17.89
N THR A 150 3.24 11.33 -17.00
CA THR A 150 2.41 11.98 -15.96
C THR A 150 1.33 12.86 -16.58
N TYR A 151 1.65 13.59 -17.66
CA TYR A 151 0.67 14.44 -18.34
C TYR A 151 -0.44 13.62 -19.00
N LEU A 152 -0.08 12.50 -19.62
CA LEU A 152 -1.01 11.65 -20.36
C LEU A 152 -1.88 10.80 -19.42
N LEU A 153 -1.27 10.14 -18.43
CA LEU A 153 -1.93 9.12 -17.59
C LEU A 153 -2.41 9.66 -16.23
N GLN A 154 -1.97 10.85 -15.81
CA GLN A 154 -2.38 11.51 -14.58
C GLN A 154 -2.96 12.92 -14.87
N GLY A 155 -3.42 13.13 -16.08
CA GLY A 155 -4.10 14.38 -16.49
C GLY A 155 -5.48 14.51 -15.85
N THR A 156 -6.16 15.61 -16.18
CA THR A 156 -7.48 15.93 -15.61
C THR A 156 -8.61 16.02 -16.65
N LYS A 157 -8.28 16.04 -17.94
CA LYS A 157 -9.25 16.16 -19.05
C LYS A 157 -9.80 14.81 -19.46
N ALA A 158 -10.94 14.82 -20.14
CA ALA A 158 -11.38 13.64 -20.90
C ALA A 158 -10.37 13.35 -22.01
N VAL A 159 -10.08 12.08 -22.27
CA VAL A 159 -9.11 11.63 -23.28
C VAL A 159 -9.64 10.37 -23.99
N GLU A 160 -9.14 10.16 -25.20
CA GLU A 160 -9.34 8.92 -25.95
C GLU A 160 -8.15 7.99 -25.75
N LEU A 161 -8.42 6.73 -25.47
CA LEU A 161 -7.37 5.71 -25.25
C LEU A 161 -7.35 4.73 -26.43
N THR A 162 -6.16 4.46 -26.97
CA THR A 162 -5.95 3.26 -27.78
C THR A 162 -5.49 2.16 -26.84
N LEU A 163 -6.32 1.13 -26.70
CA LEU A 163 -5.98 -0.05 -25.93
C LEU A 163 -5.19 -1.04 -26.80
N GLY A 164 -4.58 -2.02 -26.14
CA GLY A 164 -3.85 -3.10 -26.78
C GLY A 164 -4.19 -4.46 -26.19
N GLU A 165 -3.96 -5.48 -26.98
CA GLU A 165 -4.05 -6.87 -26.59
C GLU A 165 -2.67 -7.51 -26.58
N TRP A 166 -2.33 -8.25 -25.53
CA TRP A 166 -1.11 -9.03 -25.42
C TRP A 166 -1.29 -10.36 -26.15
N LYS A 167 -0.65 -10.50 -27.30
CA LYS A 167 -0.77 -11.71 -28.11
C LYS A 167 0.50 -12.06 -28.85
N GLU A 168 0.60 -13.31 -29.27
CA GLU A 168 1.66 -13.83 -30.11
C GLU A 168 1.49 -13.31 -31.55
N VAL A 169 2.54 -12.76 -32.10
CA VAL A 169 2.62 -12.24 -33.46
C VAL A 169 3.85 -12.78 -34.17
N GLU A 170 3.74 -12.95 -35.47
CA GLU A 170 4.87 -13.25 -36.34
C GLU A 170 5.72 -11.99 -36.53
N ILE A 171 7.03 -12.10 -36.29
CA ILE A 171 7.98 -11.04 -36.60
C ILE A 171 8.78 -11.40 -37.81
N GLU A 172 8.90 -10.46 -38.75
CA GLU A 172 9.83 -10.60 -39.89
C GLU A 172 11.25 -10.54 -39.34
N ASP A 173 12.03 -11.61 -39.53
CA ASP A 173 13.46 -11.58 -39.23
C ASP A 173 14.11 -10.51 -40.11
N GLU A 174 14.82 -9.54 -39.51
CA GLU A 174 15.66 -8.63 -40.27
C GLU A 174 16.65 -9.50 -41.04
N GLU A 175 16.56 -9.50 -42.37
CA GLU A 175 17.51 -10.19 -43.24
C GLU A 175 18.94 -9.72 -42.91
N ASP A 176 19.59 -10.43 -41.98
CA ASP A 176 21.04 -10.34 -41.88
C ASP A 176 21.60 -10.89 -43.21
N GLY A 177 22.07 -9.98 -44.07
CA GLY A 177 22.53 -10.24 -45.42
C GLY A 177 23.76 -11.17 -45.50
N ASN A 178 23.66 -12.35 -44.91
CA ASN A 178 24.64 -13.40 -44.99
C ASN A 178 24.12 -14.53 -45.89
N GLU A 179 24.22 -14.32 -47.22
CA GLU A 179 24.01 -15.35 -48.22
C GLU A 179 25.06 -16.46 -48.03
N GLY A 180 24.72 -17.54 -47.37
CA GLY A 180 25.59 -18.71 -47.34
C GLY A 180 25.46 -19.64 -46.13
N GLY A 181 24.33 -20.29 -46.01
CA GLY A 181 24.18 -21.43 -45.09
C GLY A 181 23.02 -22.30 -45.54
N ASP A 182 23.26 -23.61 -45.74
CA ASP A 182 22.24 -24.63 -45.89
C ASP A 182 21.44 -24.70 -44.57
N GLY A 183 20.61 -23.66 -44.28
CA GLY A 183 19.73 -23.60 -43.12
C GLY A 183 18.43 -24.33 -43.44
N GLU A 184 18.08 -25.29 -42.62
CA GLU A 184 16.72 -25.79 -42.51
C GLU A 184 15.76 -24.59 -42.38
N ASP A 185 14.65 -24.61 -43.06
CA ASP A 185 13.58 -23.59 -43.05
C ASP A 185 13.08 -23.46 -41.61
N GLU A 186 13.77 -22.65 -40.78
CA GLU A 186 13.27 -22.28 -39.46
C GLU A 186 12.04 -21.42 -39.72
N GLY A 187 10.87 -21.96 -39.35
CA GLY A 187 9.60 -21.27 -39.53
C GLY A 187 9.63 -19.87 -38.91
N PRO A 188 8.58 -19.04 -39.16
CA PRO A 188 8.56 -17.64 -38.74
C PRO A 188 8.83 -17.50 -37.25
N THR A 189 9.64 -16.53 -36.87
CA THR A 189 9.91 -16.21 -35.46
C THR A 189 8.64 -15.59 -34.82
N MET A 190 8.16 -16.22 -33.77
CA MET A 190 6.96 -15.78 -33.03
C MET A 190 7.36 -15.05 -31.76
N GLU A 191 6.75 -13.89 -31.51
CA GLU A 191 6.98 -13.10 -30.29
C GLU A 191 5.68 -12.57 -29.70
N TYR A 192 5.60 -12.48 -28.36
CA TYR A 192 4.46 -11.84 -27.70
C TYR A 192 4.62 -10.32 -27.64
N ARG A 193 3.62 -9.59 -28.15
CA ARG A 193 3.58 -8.14 -28.21
C ARG A 193 2.21 -7.57 -27.85
N VAL A 194 2.20 -6.30 -27.43
CA VAL A 194 0.96 -5.53 -27.28
C VAL A 194 0.57 -5.01 -28.67
N VAL A 195 -0.54 -5.49 -29.19
CA VAL A 195 -1.08 -5.11 -30.51
C VAL A 195 -2.29 -4.21 -30.31
N PRO A 196 -2.45 -3.12 -31.07
CA PRO A 196 -3.56 -2.21 -30.89
C PRO A 196 -4.91 -2.87 -31.17
N ILE A 197 -5.91 -2.48 -30.37
CA ILE A 197 -7.33 -2.77 -30.60
C ILE A 197 -7.90 -1.58 -31.38
N ASP A 198 -8.66 -1.86 -32.43
CA ASP A 198 -9.16 -0.85 -33.38
C ASP A 198 -10.21 0.10 -32.78
N GLU A 199 -10.92 -0.31 -31.72
CA GLU A 199 -11.94 0.50 -31.08
C GLU A 199 -11.33 1.35 -29.94
N PRO A 200 -11.27 2.70 -30.10
CA PRO A 200 -10.78 3.56 -29.02
C PRO A 200 -11.80 3.61 -27.88
N VAL A 201 -11.27 3.85 -26.67
CA VAL A 201 -12.07 3.98 -25.44
C VAL A 201 -12.05 5.44 -24.97
N GLU A 202 -13.22 6.03 -24.81
CA GLU A 202 -13.34 7.37 -24.23
C GLU A 202 -13.28 7.29 -22.70
N MET A 203 -12.24 7.87 -22.11
CA MET A 203 -12.11 8.04 -20.68
C MET A 203 -12.61 9.40 -20.23
N PRO A 204 -13.61 9.44 -19.30
CA PRO A 204 -14.11 10.71 -18.78
C PRO A 204 -13.04 11.52 -18.05
N ALA A 205 -13.28 12.84 -17.90
CA ALA A 205 -12.40 13.73 -17.14
C ALA A 205 -12.18 13.21 -15.71
N ALA A 206 -10.95 13.41 -15.22
CA ALA A 206 -10.58 13.04 -13.86
C ALA A 206 -11.45 13.78 -12.84
N ARG A 207 -11.77 13.12 -11.74
CA ARG A 207 -12.53 13.65 -10.61
C ARG A 207 -11.99 13.11 -9.29
N ILE A 208 -12.45 13.68 -8.18
CA ILE A 208 -12.20 13.11 -6.87
C ILE A 208 -12.92 11.76 -6.80
N VAL A 209 -12.18 10.71 -6.52
CA VAL A 209 -12.64 9.34 -6.43
C VAL A 209 -12.46 8.85 -4.99
N GLU A 210 -13.44 8.13 -4.50
CA GLU A 210 -13.38 7.43 -3.22
C GLU A 210 -12.94 5.99 -3.47
N ASP A 211 -11.77 5.61 -2.95
CA ASP A 211 -11.29 4.24 -3.01
C ASP A 211 -11.83 3.46 -1.80
N ASN A 212 -12.80 2.59 -2.05
CA ASN A 212 -13.46 1.80 -1.02
C ASN A 212 -12.51 0.70 -0.48
N PRO A 213 -12.33 0.56 0.84
CA PRO A 213 -11.55 -0.53 1.41
C PRO A 213 -12.01 -1.93 1.01
N VAL A 214 -13.30 -2.16 0.91
CA VAL A 214 -13.89 -3.38 0.35
C VAL A 214 -13.80 -3.30 -1.18
N HIS A 215 -12.63 -3.63 -1.72
CA HIS A 215 -12.37 -3.46 -3.14
C HIS A 215 -13.16 -4.43 -3.99
N LYS A 216 -13.20 -5.69 -3.58
CA LYS A 216 -13.87 -6.78 -4.31
C LYS A 216 -14.28 -7.87 -3.34
N TYR A 217 -15.44 -8.47 -3.56
CA TYR A 217 -15.83 -9.74 -2.96
C TYR A 217 -16.55 -10.62 -3.97
N GLU A 218 -16.36 -11.93 -3.83
CA GLU A 218 -17.00 -12.95 -4.66
C GLU A 218 -17.34 -14.17 -3.82
N ILE A 219 -18.29 -14.97 -4.30
CA ILE A 219 -18.59 -16.29 -3.75
C ILE A 219 -18.21 -17.33 -4.81
N ILE A 220 -17.18 -18.11 -4.50
CA ILE A 220 -16.58 -19.08 -5.39
C ILE A 220 -16.94 -20.47 -4.90
N GLU A 221 -17.20 -21.40 -5.81
CA GLU A 221 -17.34 -22.81 -5.47
C GLU A 221 -16.01 -23.53 -5.66
N SER A 222 -15.47 -24.09 -4.58
CA SER A 222 -14.23 -24.88 -4.63
C SER A 222 -14.41 -26.10 -5.54
N PRO A 223 -13.52 -26.32 -6.52
CA PRO A 223 -13.69 -27.40 -7.51
C PRO A 223 -13.56 -28.81 -6.93
N VAL A 224 -12.83 -28.99 -5.84
CA VAL A 224 -12.58 -30.33 -5.25
C VAL A 224 -13.46 -30.59 -4.04
N LYS A 225 -13.48 -29.66 -3.08
CA LYS A 225 -14.30 -29.80 -1.86
C LYS A 225 -15.78 -29.52 -2.07
N ASN A 226 -16.15 -28.86 -3.19
CA ASN A 226 -17.52 -28.42 -3.50
C ASN A 226 -18.16 -27.62 -2.36
N ILE A 227 -17.37 -26.75 -1.71
CA ILE A 227 -17.80 -25.82 -0.68
C ILE A 227 -17.84 -24.40 -1.23
N LYS A 228 -18.66 -23.55 -0.64
CA LYS A 228 -18.67 -22.12 -0.98
C LYS A 228 -17.57 -21.39 -0.22
N VAL A 229 -16.76 -20.66 -0.96
CA VAL A 229 -15.62 -19.89 -0.51
C VAL A 229 -15.90 -18.41 -0.72
N GLY A 230 -15.82 -17.61 0.31
CA GLY A 230 -15.86 -16.15 0.20
C GLY A 230 -14.46 -15.63 -0.16
N TYR A 231 -14.33 -14.96 -1.30
CA TYR A 231 -13.18 -14.13 -1.60
C TYR A 231 -13.47 -12.70 -1.16
N LEU A 232 -12.57 -12.11 -0.39
CA LEU A 232 -12.68 -10.72 0.06
C LEU A 232 -11.33 -10.02 -0.12
N MET A 233 -11.25 -9.05 -1.02
CA MET A 233 -10.11 -8.13 -1.12
C MET A 233 -10.38 -6.88 -0.30
N TYR A 234 -9.57 -6.66 0.74
CA TYR A 234 -9.72 -5.59 1.72
C TYR A 234 -8.44 -4.77 1.82
N ASN A 235 -8.45 -3.55 1.30
CA ASN A 235 -7.24 -2.76 1.04
C ASN A 235 -6.85 -1.79 2.15
N SER A 236 -7.72 -1.52 3.11
CA SER A 236 -7.42 -0.61 4.23
C SER A 236 -8.38 -0.80 5.38
N PHE A 237 -7.89 -0.79 6.60
CA PHE A 237 -8.70 -0.83 7.82
C PHE A 237 -9.21 0.58 8.16
N THR A 238 -10.21 1.04 7.40
CA THR A 238 -10.82 2.37 7.51
C THR A 238 -12.34 2.24 7.67
N ALA A 239 -12.89 2.81 8.74
CA ALA A 239 -14.31 2.67 9.11
C ALA A 239 -15.26 3.37 8.14
N GLY A 240 -14.87 4.54 7.64
CA GLY A 240 -15.71 5.35 6.77
C GLY A 240 -15.04 6.65 6.33
N THR A 241 -15.86 7.60 5.93
CA THR A 241 -15.46 8.97 5.57
C THR A 241 -15.80 9.95 6.68
N LYS A 242 -15.31 11.19 6.57
CA LYS A 242 -15.71 12.26 7.51
C LYS A 242 -17.23 12.51 7.50
N ALA A 243 -17.89 12.35 6.37
CA ALA A 243 -19.34 12.53 6.23
C ALA A 243 -20.13 11.31 6.71
N GLU A 244 -19.58 10.12 6.54
CA GLU A 244 -20.22 8.83 6.88
C GLU A 244 -19.18 7.95 7.61
N PRO A 245 -19.01 8.16 8.95
CA PRO A 245 -17.91 7.53 9.71
C PRO A 245 -17.89 5.99 9.72
N GLU A 246 -19.05 5.34 9.58
CA GLU A 246 -19.21 3.88 9.59
C GLU A 246 -19.51 3.28 8.20
N LYS A 247 -19.38 4.04 7.13
CA LYS A 247 -19.77 3.62 5.78
C LYS A 247 -19.17 2.28 5.37
N TYR A 248 -17.87 2.14 5.51
CA TYR A 248 -17.15 0.94 5.07
C TYR A 248 -17.27 -0.22 6.05
N ASN A 249 -17.37 0.07 7.35
CA ASN A 249 -17.68 -0.95 8.35
C ASN A 249 -19.06 -1.56 8.11
N ASN A 250 -20.06 -0.74 7.73
CA ASN A 250 -21.40 -1.23 7.39
C ASN A 250 -21.39 -2.05 6.09
N GLU A 251 -20.58 -1.68 5.12
CA GLU A 251 -20.40 -2.48 3.92
C GLU A 251 -19.75 -3.82 4.24
N LEU A 252 -18.72 -3.85 5.08
CA LEU A 252 -18.08 -5.09 5.53
C LEU A 252 -19.06 -6.00 6.27
N ARG A 253 -19.92 -5.46 7.13
CA ARG A 253 -21.03 -6.21 7.78
C ARG A 253 -22.01 -6.77 6.74
N SER A 254 -22.35 -5.98 5.72
CA SER A 254 -23.23 -6.43 4.63
C SER A 254 -22.60 -7.57 3.83
N VAL A 255 -21.30 -7.52 3.54
CA VAL A 255 -20.58 -8.62 2.86
C VAL A 255 -20.59 -9.88 3.74
N SER A 256 -20.34 -9.75 5.05
CA SER A 256 -20.44 -10.87 5.96
C SER A 256 -21.82 -11.52 5.97
N GLN A 257 -22.90 -10.74 5.99
CA GLN A 257 -24.28 -11.25 5.91
C GLN A 257 -24.51 -12.02 4.61
N LYS A 258 -24.06 -11.49 3.47
CA LYS A 258 -24.17 -12.17 2.17
C LYS A 258 -23.41 -13.51 2.16
N PHE A 259 -22.22 -13.56 2.74
CA PHE A 259 -21.45 -14.79 2.87
C PHE A 259 -22.18 -15.82 3.74
N LYS A 260 -22.73 -15.37 4.86
CA LYS A 260 -23.52 -16.20 5.76
C LYS A 260 -24.79 -16.77 5.11
N GLU A 261 -25.56 -15.92 4.45
CA GLU A 261 -26.77 -16.31 3.70
C GLU A 261 -26.46 -17.30 2.56
N ALA A 262 -25.32 -17.12 1.91
CA ALA A 262 -24.85 -18.04 0.88
C ALA A 262 -24.33 -19.36 1.44
N GLY A 263 -24.06 -19.44 2.73
CA GLY A 263 -23.47 -20.63 3.37
C GLY A 263 -21.98 -20.79 3.06
N VAL A 264 -21.21 -19.70 3.05
CA VAL A 264 -19.75 -19.71 2.92
C VAL A 264 -19.15 -20.48 4.07
N GLN A 265 -18.23 -21.41 3.76
CA GLN A 265 -17.59 -22.31 4.74
C GLN A 265 -16.10 -22.03 4.91
N ALA A 266 -15.50 -21.26 4.02
CA ALA A 266 -14.12 -20.80 4.10
C ALA A 266 -14.00 -19.40 3.48
N VAL A 267 -12.98 -18.65 3.91
CA VAL A 267 -12.70 -17.34 3.36
C VAL A 267 -11.26 -17.27 2.86
N ILE A 268 -11.06 -16.69 1.69
CA ILE A 268 -9.79 -16.22 1.18
C ILE A 268 -9.78 -14.70 1.36
N LEU A 269 -8.92 -14.21 2.24
CA LEU A 269 -8.78 -12.80 2.56
C LEU A 269 -7.57 -12.23 1.83
N ASP A 270 -7.81 -11.38 0.84
CA ASP A 270 -6.76 -10.74 0.05
C ASP A 270 -6.37 -9.40 0.67
N LEU A 271 -5.17 -9.37 1.23
CA LEU A 271 -4.57 -8.25 1.94
C LEU A 271 -3.31 -7.74 1.23
N ARG A 272 -3.07 -8.15 -0.04
CA ARG A 272 -1.82 -7.85 -0.76
C ARG A 272 -1.49 -6.36 -0.88
N TYR A 273 -2.47 -5.48 -0.84
CA TYR A 273 -2.29 -4.02 -0.90
C TYR A 273 -2.65 -3.30 0.40
N ASN A 274 -2.81 -4.04 1.50
CA ASN A 274 -3.25 -3.48 2.76
C ASN A 274 -2.06 -3.03 3.62
N GLU A 275 -1.86 -1.73 3.72
CA GLU A 275 -0.80 -1.10 4.53
C GLU A 275 -1.27 -0.69 5.94
N GLY A 276 -2.41 -1.22 6.42
CA GLY A 276 -2.82 -0.98 7.80
C GLY A 276 -4.15 -0.25 7.95
N GLY A 277 -4.26 0.49 9.05
CA GLY A 277 -5.42 1.27 9.45
C GLY A 277 -5.79 1.13 10.91
N SER A 278 -7.08 1.35 11.24
CA SER A 278 -7.58 1.42 12.61
C SER A 278 -7.73 0.05 13.27
N MET A 279 -7.37 -0.03 14.53
CA MET A 279 -7.56 -1.20 15.39
C MET A 279 -9.04 -1.60 15.53
N ASP A 280 -9.97 -0.65 15.59
CA ASP A 280 -11.41 -0.94 15.68
C ASP A 280 -11.90 -1.71 14.45
N CYS A 281 -11.36 -1.39 13.26
CA CYS A 281 -11.67 -2.12 12.04
C CYS A 281 -11.06 -3.52 12.05
N VAL A 282 -9.88 -3.70 12.66
CA VAL A 282 -9.27 -5.03 12.88
C VAL A 282 -10.16 -5.88 13.79
N GLN A 283 -10.66 -5.29 14.88
CA GLN A 283 -11.58 -5.96 15.80
C GLN A 283 -12.86 -6.40 15.09
N LEU A 284 -13.44 -5.54 14.25
CA LEU A 284 -14.65 -5.87 13.47
C LEU A 284 -14.39 -7.05 12.53
N LEU A 285 -13.35 -6.99 11.70
CA LEU A 285 -13.04 -8.07 10.75
C LEU A 285 -12.63 -9.34 11.48
N GLY A 286 -11.88 -9.25 12.58
CA GLY A 286 -11.56 -10.37 13.44
C GLY A 286 -12.81 -11.06 14.03
N THR A 287 -13.80 -10.27 14.46
CA THR A 287 -15.10 -10.75 14.93
C THR A 287 -15.88 -11.48 13.85
N ILE A 288 -15.83 -10.98 12.62
CA ILE A 288 -16.47 -11.62 11.46
C ILE A 288 -15.84 -12.98 11.17
N LEU A 289 -14.52 -13.08 11.21
CA LEU A 289 -13.77 -14.24 10.72
C LEU A 289 -13.48 -15.30 11.78
N THR A 290 -13.47 -14.96 13.08
CA THR A 290 -13.15 -15.93 14.14
C THR A 290 -14.23 -16.99 14.32
N SER A 291 -13.91 -18.09 15.01
CA SER A 291 -14.92 -19.06 15.43
C SER A 291 -15.87 -18.46 16.46
N ALA A 292 -17.12 -18.93 16.49
CA ALA A 292 -18.14 -18.44 17.41
C ALA A 292 -17.79 -18.67 18.90
N GLU A 293 -16.93 -19.62 19.18
CA GLU A 293 -16.45 -19.94 20.54
C GLU A 293 -15.49 -18.87 21.07
N ARG A 294 -14.80 -18.16 20.17
CA ARG A 294 -13.82 -17.10 20.51
C ARG A 294 -14.43 -15.71 20.66
N LEU A 295 -15.72 -15.54 20.39
CA LEU A 295 -16.40 -14.25 20.57
C LEU A 295 -16.34 -13.81 22.03
N GLY A 296 -15.82 -12.59 22.26
CA GLY A 296 -15.60 -12.04 23.60
C GLY A 296 -14.28 -12.45 24.26
N GLU A 297 -13.50 -13.37 23.67
CA GLU A 297 -12.18 -13.75 24.16
C GLU A 297 -11.10 -12.73 23.74
N PRO A 298 -9.92 -12.74 24.40
CA PRO A 298 -8.81 -11.86 24.02
C PRO A 298 -8.39 -12.05 22.58
N MET A 299 -8.28 -10.92 21.87
CA MET A 299 -7.79 -10.81 20.50
C MET A 299 -6.34 -10.34 20.47
N ALA A 300 -6.02 -9.33 21.27
CA ALA A 300 -4.68 -8.75 21.34
C ALA A 300 -4.45 -8.07 22.69
N TYR A 301 -3.19 -7.80 23.00
CA TYR A 301 -2.79 -7.03 24.16
C TYR A 301 -1.94 -5.84 23.72
N LEU A 302 -2.14 -4.70 24.37
CA LEU A 302 -1.39 -3.46 24.15
C LEU A 302 -0.58 -3.15 25.39
N GLU A 303 0.73 -2.95 25.22
CA GLU A 303 1.62 -2.53 26.30
C GLU A 303 2.30 -1.22 25.92
N TYR A 304 2.02 -0.18 26.71
CA TYR A 304 2.57 1.16 26.54
C TYR A 304 3.95 1.29 27.23
N ASN A 305 4.58 2.43 27.12
CA ASN A 305 5.77 2.74 27.89
C ASN A 305 5.45 2.88 29.39
N ASP A 306 6.50 2.90 30.23
CA ASP A 306 6.39 2.95 31.69
C ASP A 306 5.72 4.23 32.25
N LYS A 307 5.54 5.29 31.44
CA LYS A 307 4.78 6.48 31.82
C LYS A 307 3.27 6.35 31.57
N ASN A 308 2.86 5.40 30.78
CA ASN A 308 1.49 5.26 30.27
C ASN A 308 0.92 3.84 30.49
N THR A 309 1.37 3.12 31.50
CA THR A 309 0.92 1.77 31.83
C THR A 309 -0.57 1.71 32.22
N ASP A 310 -1.17 2.85 32.58
CA ASP A 310 -2.61 2.99 32.77
C ASP A 310 -3.43 2.87 31.48
N LYS A 311 -2.78 2.96 30.32
CA LYS A 311 -3.36 2.74 29.00
C LYS A 311 -3.22 1.29 28.50
N ASP A 312 -2.49 0.42 29.22
CA ASP A 312 -2.38 -0.99 28.85
C ASP A 312 -3.76 -1.62 28.71
N ALA A 313 -3.99 -2.35 27.64
CA ALA A 313 -5.32 -2.82 27.31
C ALA A 313 -5.34 -4.24 26.73
N THR A 314 -6.43 -4.94 27.01
CA THR A 314 -6.78 -6.18 26.30
C THR A 314 -7.90 -5.87 25.31
N ILE A 315 -7.63 -6.11 24.04
CA ILE A 315 -8.62 -6.00 22.98
C ILE A 315 -9.32 -7.36 22.84
N LEU A 316 -10.64 -7.38 22.88
CA LEU A 316 -11.43 -8.59 22.76
C LEU A 316 -12.00 -8.73 21.35
N PHE A 317 -12.23 -9.95 20.87
CA PHE A 317 -13.16 -10.15 19.75
C PHE A 317 -14.54 -9.61 20.15
N GLY A 318 -15.25 -9.00 19.22
CA GLY A 318 -16.63 -8.57 19.48
C GLY A 318 -17.54 -9.78 19.75
N THR A 319 -18.77 -9.52 20.24
CA THR A 319 -19.74 -10.55 20.61
C THR A 319 -20.91 -10.69 19.63
N ASP A 320 -20.86 -9.96 18.51
CA ASP A 320 -21.93 -9.94 17.52
C ASP A 320 -21.95 -11.21 16.67
N ARG A 321 -22.90 -12.09 17.00
CA ARG A 321 -23.12 -13.36 16.29
C ARG A 321 -23.82 -13.19 14.94
N GLU A 322 -24.45 -12.06 14.68
CA GLU A 322 -25.18 -11.85 13.41
C GLU A 322 -24.21 -11.71 12.25
N ILE A 323 -23.08 -11.03 12.47
CA ILE A 323 -22.03 -10.85 11.46
C ILE A 323 -20.96 -11.95 11.49
N ASN A 324 -20.91 -12.75 12.54
CA ASN A 324 -19.87 -13.78 12.68
C ASN A 324 -20.12 -14.96 11.71
N LEU A 325 -19.08 -15.36 10.96
CA LEU A 325 -19.14 -16.45 9.98
C LEU A 325 -18.81 -17.82 10.60
N ASP A 326 -18.38 -17.85 11.85
CA ASP A 326 -18.00 -19.07 12.57
C ASP A 326 -16.97 -19.92 11.80
N LEU A 327 -15.89 -19.29 11.37
CA LEU A 327 -14.83 -19.96 10.61
C LEU A 327 -13.83 -20.62 11.57
N HIS A 328 -13.21 -21.71 11.09
CA HIS A 328 -12.19 -22.46 11.81
C HIS A 328 -10.83 -22.48 11.10
N SER A 329 -10.70 -21.77 10.00
CA SER A 329 -9.44 -21.57 9.27
C SER A 329 -9.54 -20.35 8.36
N LEU A 330 -8.39 -19.85 7.90
CA LEU A 330 -8.31 -18.74 6.98
C LEU A 330 -7.20 -18.97 5.97
N ILE A 331 -7.39 -18.51 4.74
CA ILE A 331 -6.30 -18.35 3.79
C ILE A 331 -6.14 -16.86 3.54
N ALA A 332 -4.93 -16.33 3.75
CA ALA A 332 -4.61 -14.93 3.53
C ALA A 332 -3.65 -14.77 2.34
N ILE A 333 -3.97 -13.87 1.42
CA ILE A 333 -3.06 -13.44 0.37
C ILE A 333 -2.34 -12.20 0.87
N THR A 334 -1.00 -12.24 0.91
CA THR A 334 -0.15 -11.17 1.45
C THR A 334 0.93 -10.75 0.45
N SER A 335 1.47 -9.55 0.65
CA SER A 335 2.61 -9.06 -0.14
C SER A 335 3.61 -8.29 0.74
N GLY A 336 4.71 -7.85 0.14
CA GLY A 336 5.70 -7.00 0.81
C GLY A 336 5.17 -5.61 1.23
N THR A 337 3.95 -5.23 0.87
CA THR A 337 3.30 -4.00 1.33
C THR A 337 2.32 -4.25 2.49
N THR A 338 1.91 -5.49 2.73
CA THR A 338 1.04 -5.87 3.85
C THR A 338 1.71 -5.50 5.19
N MET A 339 1.06 -4.62 6.00
CA MET A 339 1.70 -4.04 7.18
C MET A 339 0.70 -3.67 8.29
N GLY A 340 1.06 -3.96 9.53
CA GLY A 340 0.38 -3.48 10.74
C GLY A 340 -0.98 -4.13 10.99
N ALA A 341 -2.08 -3.45 10.68
CA ALA A 341 -3.42 -3.95 10.97
C ALA A 341 -3.72 -5.35 10.39
N PRO A 342 -3.40 -5.67 9.11
CA PRO A 342 -3.54 -7.04 8.61
C PRO A 342 -2.64 -8.06 9.32
N GLU A 343 -1.45 -7.68 9.74
CA GLU A 343 -0.56 -8.58 10.49
C GLU A 343 -1.13 -8.87 11.88
N MET A 344 -1.62 -7.84 12.58
CA MET A 344 -2.32 -8.01 13.85
C MET A 344 -3.52 -8.95 13.68
N LEU A 345 -4.37 -8.76 12.67
CA LEU A 345 -5.52 -9.62 12.40
C LEU A 345 -5.11 -11.09 12.26
N ILE A 346 -4.16 -11.38 11.36
CA ILE A 346 -3.70 -12.75 11.08
C ILE A 346 -3.11 -13.38 12.35
N ARG A 347 -2.28 -12.64 13.09
CA ARG A 347 -1.64 -13.15 14.32
C ARG A 347 -2.61 -13.33 15.47
N SER A 348 -3.66 -12.51 15.55
CA SER A 348 -4.70 -12.62 16.55
C SER A 348 -5.66 -13.79 16.29
N LEU A 349 -5.92 -14.10 15.04
CA LEU A 349 -6.75 -15.25 14.66
C LEU A 349 -6.00 -16.58 14.77
N PHE A 350 -4.69 -16.60 14.47
CA PHE A 350 -3.90 -17.81 14.40
C PHE A 350 -3.80 -18.53 15.74
N LEU A 351 -4.17 -19.81 15.76
CA LEU A 351 -3.92 -20.78 16.83
C LEU A 351 -3.58 -22.11 16.15
N GLU A 352 -2.39 -22.63 16.40
CA GLU A 352 -1.77 -23.72 15.62
C GLU A 352 -2.73 -24.90 15.34
N ASP A 353 -3.36 -25.44 16.35
CA ASP A 353 -4.25 -26.61 16.24
C ASP A 353 -5.75 -26.26 16.17
N VAL A 354 -6.12 -24.99 16.41
CA VAL A 354 -7.52 -24.57 16.58
C VAL A 354 -7.99 -23.69 15.42
N TYR A 355 -7.14 -22.78 14.96
CA TYR A 355 -7.42 -21.86 13.87
C TYR A 355 -6.20 -21.72 12.96
N PRO A 356 -5.91 -22.72 12.13
CA PRO A 356 -4.78 -22.66 11.20
C PRO A 356 -4.99 -21.60 10.13
N ILE A 357 -3.90 -20.90 9.79
CA ILE A 357 -3.90 -19.90 8.72
C ILE A 357 -2.79 -20.26 7.72
N ALA A 358 -3.16 -20.41 6.46
CA ALA A 358 -2.22 -20.47 5.36
C ALA A 358 -2.06 -19.07 4.76
N THR A 359 -0.82 -18.68 4.47
CA THR A 359 -0.53 -17.44 3.74
C THR A 359 0.04 -17.77 2.37
N VAL A 360 -0.43 -17.06 1.34
CA VAL A 360 0.01 -17.17 -0.06
C VAL A 360 0.54 -15.82 -0.51
N GLY A 361 1.60 -15.81 -1.31
CA GLY A 361 2.18 -14.59 -1.85
C GLY A 361 3.55 -14.27 -1.26
N SER A 362 3.76 -13.07 -0.73
CA SER A 362 5.07 -12.63 -0.20
C SER A 362 5.01 -12.32 1.29
N SER A 363 6.20 -12.29 1.92
CA SER A 363 6.33 -11.94 3.34
C SER A 363 5.88 -10.51 3.60
N THR A 364 5.22 -10.29 4.74
CA THR A 364 4.76 -8.99 5.21
C THR A 364 5.89 -8.14 5.82
N LYS A 365 5.59 -6.92 6.27
CA LYS A 365 6.60 -5.99 6.84
C LYS A 365 7.04 -6.33 8.26
N GLY A 366 6.19 -6.91 9.10
CA GLY A 366 6.53 -7.29 10.47
C GLY A 366 6.26 -6.25 11.54
N GLN A 367 5.25 -5.40 11.36
CA GLN A 367 4.89 -4.39 12.36
C GLN A 367 4.08 -5.00 13.51
N ASN A 368 4.65 -4.96 14.72
CA ASN A 368 3.99 -5.35 15.96
C ASN A 368 3.86 -4.19 16.97
N VAL A 369 3.78 -2.98 16.47
CA VAL A 369 3.61 -1.77 17.25
C VAL A 369 2.48 -0.93 16.68
N ALA A 370 1.83 -0.10 17.52
CA ALA A 370 0.77 0.78 17.08
C ALA A 370 1.13 2.25 17.28
N THR A 371 0.61 3.09 16.37
CA THR A 371 0.73 4.55 16.46
C THR A 371 -0.56 5.17 16.98
N GLU A 372 -0.44 6.31 17.65
CA GLU A 372 -1.57 7.18 18.03
C GLU A 372 -1.41 8.53 17.35
N GLN A 373 -2.50 9.10 16.83
CA GLN A 373 -2.46 10.38 16.14
C GLN A 373 -2.70 11.54 17.11
N PHE A 374 -1.77 12.48 17.16
CA PHE A 374 -1.90 13.76 17.84
C PHE A 374 -1.97 14.88 16.81
N ILE A 375 -2.99 15.72 16.87
CA ILE A 375 -3.24 16.81 15.91
C ILE A 375 -2.93 18.14 16.57
N ASN A 376 -2.18 18.98 15.90
CA ASN A 376 -2.04 20.39 16.21
C ASN A 376 -2.90 21.21 15.25
N GLU A 377 -4.00 21.76 15.75
CA GLU A 377 -4.94 22.51 14.92
C GLU A 377 -4.41 23.88 14.48
N GLU A 378 -3.46 24.46 15.23
CA GLU A 378 -2.84 25.75 14.90
C GLU A 378 -1.90 25.62 13.71
N PHE A 379 -1.07 24.57 13.70
CA PHE A 379 -0.11 24.30 12.63
C PHE A 379 -0.69 23.46 11.50
N LEU A 380 -1.86 22.85 11.68
CA LEU A 380 -2.49 21.92 10.76
C LEU A 380 -1.57 20.72 10.42
N TRP A 381 -0.89 20.22 11.43
CA TRP A 381 -0.03 19.05 11.37
C TRP A 381 -0.46 18.00 12.38
N SER A 382 -0.18 16.74 12.07
CA SER A 382 -0.26 15.63 13.00
C SER A 382 1.11 14.97 13.18
N VAL A 383 1.37 14.50 14.40
CA VAL A 383 2.45 13.56 14.69
C VAL A 383 1.82 12.25 15.13
N ASN A 384 2.35 11.15 14.62
CA ASN A 384 1.85 9.80 14.83
C ASN A 384 3.00 8.94 15.39
N PRO A 385 3.37 9.10 16.69
CA PRO A 385 4.39 8.29 17.32
C PRO A 385 3.92 6.84 17.50
N VAL A 386 4.84 5.91 17.48
CA VAL A 386 4.63 4.57 18.03
C VAL A 386 4.45 4.71 19.54
N VAL A 387 3.33 4.26 20.08
CA VAL A 387 2.99 4.45 21.50
C VAL A 387 2.96 3.16 22.31
N CYS A 388 2.74 2.00 21.67
CA CYS A 388 2.68 0.72 22.37
C CYS A 388 3.18 -0.43 21.50
N THR A 389 3.58 -1.52 22.16
CA THR A 389 3.77 -2.84 21.57
C THR A 389 2.43 -3.56 21.50
N VAL A 390 2.24 -4.34 20.43
CA VAL A 390 1.05 -5.15 20.22
C VAL A 390 1.43 -6.63 20.26
N TYR A 391 0.72 -7.40 21.06
CA TYR A 391 0.86 -8.84 21.20
C TYR A 391 -0.39 -9.53 20.64
N ASN A 392 -0.22 -10.78 20.21
CA ASN A 392 -1.32 -11.59 19.69
C ASN A 392 -2.31 -12.05 20.79
N SER A 393 -3.29 -12.86 20.44
CA SER A 393 -4.29 -13.40 21.37
C SER A 393 -3.72 -14.31 22.47
N GLN A 394 -2.50 -14.81 22.32
CA GLN A 394 -1.77 -15.65 23.29
C GLN A 394 -0.79 -14.83 24.14
N HIS A 395 -0.76 -13.49 23.95
CA HIS A 395 0.19 -12.56 24.56
C HIS A 395 1.64 -12.80 24.11
N ASP A 396 1.81 -13.30 22.86
CA ASP A 396 3.12 -13.46 22.26
C ASP A 396 3.45 -12.32 21.33
N THR A 397 4.73 -11.95 21.27
CA THR A 397 5.24 -11.03 20.27
C THR A 397 5.27 -11.68 18.88
N TYR A 398 5.19 -10.87 17.84
CA TYR A 398 5.25 -11.35 16.46
C TYR A 398 6.10 -10.44 15.57
N GLY A 399 6.50 -10.96 14.44
CA GLY A 399 7.18 -10.25 13.38
C GLY A 399 6.52 -10.51 12.04
N ALA A 400 7.27 -10.34 10.95
CA ALA A 400 6.80 -10.59 9.60
C ALA A 400 6.16 -11.99 9.47
N ILE A 401 5.08 -12.04 8.72
CA ILE A 401 4.42 -13.28 8.36
C ILE A 401 5.00 -13.71 7.03
N SER A 402 5.59 -14.90 7.01
CA SER A 402 6.15 -15.47 5.77
C SER A 402 5.30 -16.66 5.34
N PRO A 403 4.86 -16.71 4.08
CA PRO A 403 4.29 -17.92 3.52
C PRO A 403 5.27 -19.09 3.64
N ALA A 404 4.75 -20.32 3.72
CA ALA A 404 5.56 -21.51 3.57
C ALA A 404 6.33 -21.46 2.23
N THR A 405 7.46 -22.16 2.14
CA THR A 405 8.38 -22.04 0.99
C THR A 405 7.68 -22.32 -0.34
N ASP A 406 6.82 -23.31 -0.38
CA ASP A 406 6.01 -23.74 -1.52
C ASP A 406 4.83 -22.81 -1.83
N LEU A 407 4.41 -21.95 -0.88
CA LEU A 407 3.35 -20.96 -1.03
C LEU A 407 3.89 -19.54 -1.27
N LYS A 408 5.22 -19.41 -1.36
CA LYS A 408 5.89 -18.13 -1.57
C LYS A 408 5.91 -17.78 -3.05
N VAL A 409 4.98 -16.93 -3.45
CA VAL A 409 4.77 -16.50 -4.83
C VAL A 409 4.81 -14.99 -4.90
N SER A 410 5.60 -14.44 -5.81
CA SER A 410 5.63 -13.00 -6.08
C SER A 410 4.69 -12.64 -7.23
N GLU A 411 4.08 -11.46 -7.19
CA GLU A 411 3.38 -10.88 -8.36
C GLU A 411 4.36 -10.60 -9.50
N THR A 412 5.64 -10.34 -9.16
CA THR A 412 6.72 -10.14 -10.13
C THR A 412 7.71 -11.27 -10.03
N THR A 413 8.19 -11.78 -11.16
CA THR A 413 9.21 -12.83 -11.17
C THR A 413 10.55 -12.32 -10.61
N ILE A 414 11.38 -13.24 -10.12
CA ILE A 414 12.65 -12.95 -9.42
C ILE A 414 13.64 -12.18 -10.31
N ASP A 415 13.57 -12.30 -11.62
CA ASP A 415 14.41 -11.61 -12.60
C ASP A 415 13.85 -10.25 -13.06
N GLY A 416 12.74 -9.81 -12.47
CA GLY A 416 12.06 -8.56 -12.83
C GLY A 416 11.21 -8.69 -14.10
N SER A 417 11.06 -9.89 -14.67
CA SER A 417 10.04 -10.19 -15.66
C SER A 417 8.70 -10.49 -14.98
N THR A 418 7.61 -10.20 -15.64
CA THR A 418 6.25 -10.36 -15.10
C THR A 418 5.43 -11.20 -16.04
N ASN A 419 4.71 -12.18 -15.50
CA ASN A 419 3.81 -13.01 -16.29
C ASN A 419 2.46 -12.30 -16.46
N TYR A 420 2.01 -12.11 -17.69
CA TYR A 420 0.74 -11.44 -18.00
C TYR A 420 -0.48 -12.10 -17.33
N SER A 421 -0.50 -13.41 -17.19
CA SER A 421 -1.59 -14.13 -16.52
C SER A 421 -1.82 -13.70 -15.05
N GLU A 422 -0.86 -13.03 -14.43
CA GLU A 422 -0.98 -12.48 -13.08
C GLU A 422 -1.86 -11.24 -13.00
N PHE A 423 -2.13 -10.58 -14.13
CA PHE A 423 -2.89 -9.33 -14.21
C PHE A 423 -4.37 -9.52 -14.55
N LEU A 424 -4.90 -10.71 -14.44
CA LEU A 424 -6.35 -10.90 -14.52
C LEU A 424 -7.08 -10.11 -13.42
N PRO A 425 -8.32 -9.66 -13.67
CA PRO A 425 -9.13 -8.95 -12.67
C PRO A 425 -9.22 -9.73 -11.36
N PHE A 426 -9.12 -9.01 -10.23
CA PHE A 426 -9.19 -9.64 -8.89
C PHE A 426 -10.51 -10.37 -8.70
N GLY A 427 -10.45 -11.51 -8.02
CA GLY A 427 -11.61 -12.38 -7.80
C GLY A 427 -11.99 -13.26 -9.00
N THR A 428 -11.29 -13.15 -10.13
CA THR A 428 -11.51 -14.01 -11.29
C THR A 428 -11.05 -15.43 -10.99
N PHE A 429 -12.00 -16.36 -10.99
CA PHE A 429 -11.76 -17.79 -10.85
C PHE A 429 -12.65 -18.58 -11.79
N ASP A 430 -12.04 -19.37 -12.66
CA ASP A 430 -12.71 -20.30 -13.58
C ASP A 430 -12.11 -21.71 -13.38
N LYS A 431 -12.98 -22.70 -13.22
CA LYS A 431 -12.59 -24.11 -13.02
C LYS A 431 -11.79 -24.68 -14.20
N ASP A 432 -12.14 -24.25 -15.42
CA ASP A 432 -11.63 -24.79 -16.68
C ASP A 432 -10.79 -23.79 -17.47
N GLY A 433 -10.56 -22.59 -16.92
CA GLY A 433 -9.99 -21.49 -17.67
C GLY A 433 -8.96 -20.64 -16.92
N LYS A 434 -8.94 -19.37 -17.32
CA LYS A 434 -8.02 -18.38 -16.77
C LYS A 434 -8.49 -17.93 -15.40
N SER A 435 -7.68 -18.16 -14.37
CA SER A 435 -7.92 -17.67 -13.01
C SER A 435 -6.78 -16.76 -12.56
N GLU A 436 -7.10 -15.76 -11.73
CA GLU A 436 -6.08 -14.91 -11.13
C GLU A 436 -5.12 -15.79 -10.29
N ARG A 437 -3.84 -15.62 -10.49
CA ARG A 437 -2.81 -16.58 -10.04
C ARG A 437 -2.82 -16.84 -8.53
N LEU A 438 -2.80 -15.77 -7.71
CA LEU A 438 -2.75 -15.94 -6.26
C LEU A 438 -4.05 -16.52 -5.71
N LEU A 439 -5.19 -16.16 -6.30
CA LEU A 439 -6.47 -16.75 -5.96
C LEU A 439 -6.54 -18.24 -6.35
N LYS A 440 -6.02 -18.61 -7.53
CA LYS A 440 -5.93 -20.01 -7.96
C LYS A 440 -5.11 -20.84 -6.99
N ILE A 441 -3.95 -20.33 -6.56
CA ILE A 441 -3.11 -20.99 -5.56
C ILE A 441 -3.84 -21.10 -4.23
N ALA A 442 -4.49 -20.04 -3.75
CA ALA A 442 -5.24 -20.06 -2.50
C ALA A 442 -6.39 -21.08 -2.52
N ILE A 443 -7.13 -21.21 -3.62
CA ILE A 443 -8.14 -22.25 -3.81
C ILE A 443 -7.48 -23.64 -3.81
N GLY A 444 -6.34 -23.81 -4.50
CA GLY A 444 -5.59 -25.08 -4.51
C GLY A 444 -5.12 -25.49 -3.12
N VAL A 445 -4.66 -24.55 -2.29
CA VAL A 445 -4.30 -24.79 -0.87
C VAL A 445 -5.54 -25.24 -0.10
N LEU A 446 -6.66 -24.56 -0.25
CA LEU A 446 -7.92 -24.92 0.39
C LEU A 446 -8.35 -26.33 0.01
N ASP A 447 -8.24 -26.68 -1.26
CA ASP A 447 -8.64 -28.00 -1.79
C ASP A 447 -7.62 -29.11 -1.52
N GLY A 448 -6.41 -28.76 -1.09
CA GLY A 448 -5.32 -29.72 -0.88
C GLY A 448 -4.68 -30.20 -2.19
N THR A 449 -4.83 -29.45 -3.27
CA THR A 449 -4.25 -29.71 -4.60
C THR A 449 -2.99 -28.90 -4.88
N TYR A 450 -2.63 -27.98 -4.01
CA TYR A 450 -1.41 -27.18 -4.11
C TYR A 450 -0.53 -27.38 -2.85
N PRO A 451 0.80 -27.51 -2.96
CA PRO A 451 1.56 -27.58 -4.23
C PRO A 451 1.22 -28.84 -5.06
N PRO A 452 1.40 -28.79 -6.40
CA PRO A 452 1.21 -29.97 -7.24
C PRO A 452 2.14 -31.08 -6.77
N LYS A 453 1.69 -32.34 -6.85
CA LYS A 453 2.54 -33.49 -6.58
C LYS A 453 3.63 -33.60 -7.66
N ASP A 454 4.81 -34.11 -7.30
CA ASP A 454 6.03 -34.11 -8.11
C ASP A 454 5.88 -34.59 -9.57
N ASP A 455 4.83 -35.32 -9.91
CA ASP A 455 4.54 -35.79 -11.27
C ASP A 455 3.66 -34.82 -12.10
N GLU A 456 3.14 -33.75 -11.51
CA GLU A 456 2.23 -32.78 -12.10
C GLU A 456 2.80 -31.37 -12.10
N THR A 457 4.13 -31.20 -12.14
CA THR A 457 4.67 -29.85 -12.43
C THR A 457 4.04 -29.42 -13.78
N PRO A 458 3.20 -28.37 -13.80
CA PRO A 458 2.79 -27.82 -15.08
C PRO A 458 4.08 -27.53 -15.81
N GLU A 459 4.27 -28.07 -17.00
CA GLU A 459 5.21 -27.46 -17.93
C GLU A 459 4.80 -26.01 -18.01
N GLU A 460 5.48 -25.14 -17.24
CA GLU A 460 5.51 -23.73 -17.54
C GLU A 460 6.02 -23.72 -18.97
N SER A 461 5.08 -23.61 -19.91
CA SER A 461 5.35 -23.55 -21.33
C SER A 461 6.41 -22.49 -21.53
N ALA A 462 7.58 -22.91 -21.94
CA ALA A 462 8.80 -22.07 -22.05
C ALA A 462 8.67 -20.92 -23.07
N THR A 463 7.51 -20.78 -23.71
CA THR A 463 7.16 -19.72 -24.69
C THR A 463 6.39 -18.57 -24.07
N GLN A 464 6.74 -18.12 -22.85
CA GLN A 464 5.79 -17.32 -22.14
C GLN A 464 6.17 -15.88 -22.01
N THR A 465 5.31 -15.14 -22.50
CA THR A 465 4.54 -13.99 -21.98
C THR A 465 5.23 -13.17 -20.87
N HIS A 466 6.57 -13.17 -20.82
CA HIS A 466 7.33 -12.36 -19.88
C HIS A 466 7.65 -11.00 -20.49
N PHE A 467 7.43 -9.93 -19.73
CA PHE A 467 7.85 -8.59 -20.06
C PHE A 467 8.49 -7.92 -18.87
N LYS A 468 9.35 -6.95 -19.11
CA LYS A 468 10.03 -6.20 -18.06
C LYS A 468 9.29 -4.92 -17.73
N VAL A 469 8.91 -4.78 -16.44
CA VAL A 469 8.36 -3.53 -15.92
C VAL A 469 9.49 -2.53 -15.67
N GLU A 470 9.38 -1.36 -16.29
CA GLU A 470 10.35 -0.26 -16.12
C GLU A 470 10.00 0.65 -14.94
N LYS A 471 8.70 0.84 -14.67
CA LYS A 471 8.19 1.73 -13.63
C LYS A 471 6.76 1.35 -13.28
N SER A 472 6.42 1.35 -12.00
CA SER A 472 5.04 1.25 -11.52
C SER A 472 4.61 2.56 -10.88
N VAL A 473 3.36 2.94 -11.10
CA VAL A 473 2.77 4.21 -10.63
C VAL A 473 1.40 3.94 -10.03
N SER A 474 1.19 4.46 -8.82
CA SER A 474 -0.09 4.38 -8.13
C SER A 474 -0.87 5.68 -8.23
N SER A 475 -2.18 5.57 -8.33
CA SER A 475 -3.08 6.72 -8.31
C SER A 475 -2.95 7.49 -6.99
N PRO A 476 -2.90 8.84 -7.02
CA PRO A 476 -2.87 9.65 -5.81
C PRO A 476 -4.10 9.47 -4.89
N ALA A 477 -5.21 8.98 -5.44
CA ALA A 477 -6.45 8.72 -4.69
C ALA A 477 -6.53 7.32 -4.10
N SER A 478 -5.59 6.41 -4.41
CA SER A 478 -5.64 5.03 -3.93
C SER A 478 -5.39 4.94 -2.42
N ARG A 479 -6.39 4.47 -1.67
CA ARG A 479 -6.32 4.30 -0.21
C ARG A 479 -5.43 3.17 0.24
N ARG A 480 -5.16 2.20 -0.61
CA ARG A 480 -4.25 1.11 -0.30
C ARG A 480 -2.83 1.56 0.07
N PHE A 481 -2.47 2.82 -0.28
CA PHE A 481 -1.20 3.45 0.10
C PHE A 481 -1.35 4.61 1.09
N SER A 482 -2.55 4.90 1.57
CA SER A 482 -2.82 5.99 2.52
C SER A 482 -2.76 5.56 3.98
N SER A 483 -2.91 4.27 4.26
CA SER A 483 -2.77 3.71 5.61
C SER A 483 -1.29 3.49 5.92
N LYS A 484 -0.87 3.88 7.11
CA LYS A 484 0.55 3.78 7.52
C LYS A 484 0.66 2.90 8.78
N GLY A 485 0.43 1.60 8.60
CA GLY A 485 0.51 0.63 9.68
C GLY A 485 -0.72 0.58 10.58
N LEU A 486 -0.56 0.07 11.80
CA LEU A 486 -1.63 -0.05 12.79
C LEU A 486 -1.78 1.25 13.57
N ARG A 487 -3.01 1.75 13.66
CA ARG A 487 -3.39 2.94 14.43
C ARG A 487 -4.45 2.61 15.48
N LEU A 488 -4.31 3.24 16.65
CA LEU A 488 -5.29 3.20 17.74
C LEU A 488 -6.46 4.14 17.49
#